data_2e436d369fbff2440f54ea187c2647ec
#
_entry.id   2e436d369fbff2440f54ea187c2647ec
#
_cell.length_a   1.000
_cell.length_b   1.000
_cell.length_c   1.000
_cell.angle_alpha   90.00
_cell.angle_beta   90.00
_cell.angle_gamma   90.00
#
_symmetry.space_group_name_H-M   'P 1'
#
loop_
_entity.id
_entity.type
_entity.pdbx_description
1 polymer ?
#
loop_
_entity_poly.entity_id
_entity_poly.type
_entity_poly.pdbx_seq_one_letter_code
_entity_poly.pdbx_strand_id
1 'polypeptide(L)'
;SSGLVFLRPLGASDFLESGQPSIWKPFDKSVPFSDRADSVISWLKLPEDVRPHLIMWYMEEPDAIGHSATPDSSATLDVVENLDKVLNHFFTEARQLDIFDKIDFIVLSDHGMATYYPEKYVNLNDYLPRDSFDCVFDGVPTLLYPKKTYVDTAYAILQKVPNITVWKKNEIPEKFVYGKNPRVSDLVVSPHIGTYVEFREKSSPRYAATHGYDNFTPEMEAIFYAAGPSFKRHAEVPQMANVNLYLMIARLLNIQPAPNDGDSAVVQQLFK
;
A
#
# COMPACT_ATOMS: atom_id res chain seq x y z
N SER A 1 28.74 -3.47 -3.00
CA SER A 1 27.83 -2.45 -3.53
C SER A 1 26.41 -2.93 -3.38
N SER A 2 25.61 -2.20 -2.62
CA SER A 2 24.19 -2.51 -2.42
C SER A 2 23.40 -1.97 -3.59
N GLY A 3 22.92 -2.83 -4.48
CA GLY A 3 22.03 -2.44 -5.56
C GLY A 3 20.59 -2.54 -5.11
N LEU A 4 19.84 -1.47 -5.23
CA LEU A 4 18.40 -1.42 -5.00
C LEU A 4 17.69 -1.31 -6.34
N VAL A 5 16.76 -2.20 -6.63
CA VAL A 5 15.95 -2.15 -7.84
C VAL A 5 14.54 -1.70 -7.46
N PHE A 6 14.07 -0.60 -8.01
CA PHE A 6 12.70 -0.15 -7.87
C PHE A 6 11.95 -0.33 -9.19
N LEU A 7 10.84 -1.05 -9.15
CA LEU A 7 9.76 -0.94 -10.12
C LEU A 7 8.70 -0.05 -9.45
N ARG A 8 8.68 1.25 -9.75
CA ARG A 8 7.77 2.22 -9.14
C ARG A 8 6.78 2.77 -10.16
N PRO A 9 5.49 2.89 -9.81
CA PRO A 9 4.59 3.75 -10.54
C PRO A 9 4.86 5.22 -10.17
N LEU A 10 5.10 6.05 -11.20
CA LEU A 10 5.08 7.51 -11.21
C LEU A 10 6.11 8.30 -10.36
N GLY A 11 6.84 9.21 -11.01
CA GLY A 11 7.47 10.38 -10.41
C GLY A 11 8.83 10.19 -9.75
N ALA A 12 9.60 9.20 -10.13
CA ALA A 12 10.93 8.94 -9.55
C ALA A 12 12.05 9.89 -10.03
N SER A 13 11.71 11.08 -10.51
CA SER A 13 12.70 12.11 -10.87
C SER A 13 13.40 12.75 -9.66
N ASP A 14 12.96 12.44 -8.43
CA ASP A 14 13.40 13.10 -7.21
C ASP A 14 14.45 12.30 -6.41
N PHE A 15 15.08 11.30 -7.02
CA PHE A 15 16.22 10.64 -6.37
C PHE A 15 17.44 11.57 -6.38
N LEU A 16 17.89 11.90 -5.18
CA LEU A 16 19.20 12.51 -4.99
C LEU A 16 20.27 11.61 -5.62
N GLU A 17 21.27 12.19 -6.27
CA GLU A 17 22.36 11.46 -6.97
C GLU A 17 23.01 10.35 -6.13
N SER A 18 22.98 10.48 -4.80
CA SER A 18 23.56 9.51 -3.85
C SER A 18 22.63 8.34 -3.45
N GLY A 19 21.38 8.32 -3.89
CA GLY A 19 20.38 7.32 -3.48
C GLY A 19 19.73 6.54 -4.63
N GLN A 20 20.27 6.61 -5.83
CA GLN A 20 19.72 5.88 -6.96
C GLN A 20 20.01 4.38 -6.87
N PRO A 21 19.03 3.53 -7.27
CA PRO A 21 19.27 2.11 -7.41
C PRO A 21 20.30 1.83 -8.52
N SER A 22 21.09 0.76 -8.38
CA SER A 22 22.07 0.35 -9.39
C SER A 22 21.42 -0.10 -10.70
N ILE A 23 20.20 -0.63 -10.63
CA ILE A 23 19.36 -0.98 -11.78
C ILE A 23 17.98 -0.40 -11.52
N TRP A 24 17.45 0.34 -12.48
CA TRP A 24 16.11 0.91 -12.41
C TRP A 24 15.36 0.71 -13.72
N LYS A 25 14.10 0.30 -13.63
CA LYS A 25 13.17 0.26 -14.75
C LYS A 25 11.97 1.13 -14.44
N PRO A 26 11.55 2.02 -15.35
CA PRO A 26 10.32 2.78 -15.17
C PRO A 26 9.12 1.83 -15.12
N PHE A 27 8.09 2.22 -14.39
CA PHE A 27 6.84 1.49 -14.40
C PHE A 27 6.17 1.59 -15.78
N ASP A 28 5.86 0.42 -16.35
CA ASP A 28 5.19 0.30 -17.64
C ASP A 28 4.18 -0.86 -17.57
N LYS A 29 2.89 -0.52 -17.64
CA LYS A 29 1.78 -1.48 -17.63
C LYS A 29 1.78 -2.42 -18.83
N SER A 30 2.40 -2.03 -19.94
CA SER A 30 2.46 -2.84 -21.15
C SER A 30 3.42 -4.04 -21.04
N VAL A 31 4.32 -4.02 -20.05
CA VAL A 31 5.25 -5.12 -19.79
C VAL A 31 4.53 -6.24 -19.04
N PRO A 32 4.38 -7.44 -19.62
CA PRO A 32 3.76 -8.59 -18.96
C PRO A 32 4.43 -8.94 -17.62
N PHE A 33 3.67 -9.46 -16.67
CA PHE A 33 4.22 -9.87 -15.37
C PHE A 33 5.27 -10.98 -15.49
N SER A 34 5.13 -11.89 -16.47
CA SER A 34 6.15 -12.90 -16.81
C SER A 34 7.49 -12.26 -17.18
N ASP A 35 7.46 -11.23 -18.03
CA ASP A 35 8.69 -10.56 -18.49
C ASP A 35 9.35 -9.76 -17.36
N ARG A 36 8.54 -9.27 -16.41
CA ARG A 36 9.06 -8.67 -15.17
C ARG A 36 9.75 -9.73 -14.30
N ALA A 37 9.15 -10.93 -14.19
CA ALA A 37 9.75 -12.07 -13.50
C ALA A 37 11.08 -12.48 -14.13
N ASP A 38 11.12 -12.61 -15.46
CA ASP A 38 12.33 -12.94 -16.20
C ASP A 38 13.43 -11.89 -16.04
N SER A 39 13.04 -10.61 -15.93
CA SER A 39 13.97 -9.54 -15.61
C SER A 39 14.62 -9.75 -14.24
N VAL A 40 13.84 -10.09 -13.21
CA VAL A 40 14.36 -10.39 -11.87
C VAL A 40 15.31 -11.58 -11.91
N ILE A 41 14.94 -12.65 -12.60
CA ILE A 41 15.80 -13.83 -12.80
C ILE A 41 17.12 -13.44 -13.50
N SER A 42 17.06 -12.57 -14.50
CA SER A 42 18.27 -12.08 -15.18
C SER A 42 19.21 -11.34 -14.25
N TRP A 43 18.69 -10.53 -13.30
CA TRP A 43 19.51 -9.83 -12.32
C TRP A 43 20.09 -10.75 -11.26
N LEU A 44 19.35 -11.80 -10.88
CA LEU A 44 19.88 -12.82 -9.97
C LEU A 44 21.02 -13.65 -10.59
N LYS A 45 21.10 -13.75 -11.92
CA LYS A 45 22.18 -14.40 -12.67
C LYS A 45 23.45 -13.52 -12.82
N LEU A 46 23.39 -12.26 -12.46
CA LEU A 46 24.56 -11.37 -12.54
C LEU A 46 25.69 -11.84 -11.62
N PRO A 47 26.97 -11.55 -11.95
CA PRO A 47 28.11 -11.77 -11.07
C PRO A 47 27.91 -11.09 -9.71
N GLU A 48 28.47 -11.67 -8.65
CA GLU A 48 28.25 -11.24 -7.26
C GLU A 48 28.60 -9.77 -7.01
N ASP A 49 29.64 -9.27 -7.66
CA ASP A 49 30.14 -7.90 -7.52
C ASP A 49 29.22 -6.83 -8.11
N VAL A 50 28.30 -7.22 -9.00
CA VAL A 50 27.32 -6.32 -9.66
C VAL A 50 25.87 -6.72 -9.41
N ARG A 51 25.64 -7.88 -8.77
CA ARG A 51 24.30 -8.37 -8.45
C ARG A 51 23.64 -7.48 -7.40
N PRO A 52 22.38 -7.03 -7.62
CA PRO A 52 21.61 -6.32 -6.58
C PRO A 52 21.44 -7.19 -5.33
N HIS A 53 21.66 -6.62 -4.14
CA HIS A 53 21.39 -7.28 -2.87
C HIS A 53 19.93 -7.15 -2.42
N LEU A 54 19.22 -6.15 -2.93
CA LEU A 54 17.78 -5.98 -2.76
C LEU A 54 17.12 -5.76 -4.11
N ILE A 55 16.13 -6.56 -4.42
CA ILE A 55 15.28 -6.43 -5.60
C ILE A 55 13.86 -6.19 -5.13
N MET A 56 13.24 -5.09 -5.57
CA MET A 56 11.84 -4.80 -5.34
C MET A 56 11.09 -4.95 -6.67
N TRP A 57 10.16 -5.89 -6.70
CA TRP A 57 9.35 -6.20 -7.88
C TRP A 57 7.89 -5.88 -7.56
N TYR A 58 7.26 -5.07 -8.41
CA TYR A 58 5.89 -4.61 -8.23
C TYR A 58 4.97 -5.15 -9.32
N MET A 59 3.79 -5.56 -8.90
CA MET A 59 2.66 -5.93 -9.76
C MET A 59 1.46 -5.10 -9.33
N GLU A 60 0.82 -4.39 -10.28
CA GLU A 60 -0.32 -3.51 -10.02
C GLU A 60 -1.65 -4.23 -9.85
N GLU A 61 -1.65 -5.54 -10.06
CA GLU A 61 -2.80 -6.41 -9.81
C GLU A 61 -2.61 -7.17 -8.48
N PRO A 62 -3.69 -7.54 -7.80
CA PRO A 62 -5.12 -7.45 -8.18
C PRO A 62 -5.80 -6.12 -7.84
N ASP A 63 -5.08 -5.06 -7.51
CA ASP A 63 -5.66 -3.77 -7.12
C ASP A 63 -6.52 -3.17 -8.25
N ALA A 64 -6.00 -3.10 -9.47
CA ALA A 64 -6.69 -2.47 -10.58
C ALA A 64 -8.02 -3.15 -10.93
N ILE A 65 -8.03 -4.49 -10.97
CA ILE A 65 -9.27 -5.24 -11.19
C ILE A 65 -10.20 -5.16 -9.98
N GLY A 66 -9.64 -5.19 -8.76
CA GLY A 66 -10.40 -5.09 -7.52
C GLY A 66 -11.25 -3.85 -7.44
N HIS A 67 -10.73 -2.71 -7.85
CA HIS A 67 -11.49 -1.45 -7.90
C HIS A 67 -12.72 -1.51 -8.79
N SER A 68 -12.67 -2.22 -9.92
CA SER A 68 -13.76 -2.24 -10.93
C SER A 68 -14.69 -3.42 -10.79
N ALA A 69 -14.16 -4.59 -10.43
CA ALA A 69 -14.89 -5.85 -10.39
C ALA A 69 -15.24 -6.33 -8.97
N THR A 70 -14.72 -5.67 -7.94
CA THR A 70 -14.75 -6.02 -6.51
C THR A 70 -13.84 -7.21 -6.13
N PRO A 71 -13.38 -7.28 -4.86
CA PRO A 71 -12.42 -8.31 -4.43
C PRO A 71 -12.95 -9.75 -4.58
N ASP A 72 -14.25 -9.97 -4.38
CA ASP A 72 -14.88 -11.29 -4.39
C ASP A 72 -15.35 -11.76 -5.77
N SER A 73 -15.10 -10.99 -6.83
CA SER A 73 -15.53 -11.33 -8.18
C SER A 73 -14.69 -12.45 -8.80
N SER A 74 -15.29 -13.21 -9.70
CA SER A 74 -14.55 -14.22 -10.49
C SER A 74 -13.41 -13.58 -11.29
N ALA A 75 -13.59 -12.36 -11.82
CA ALA A 75 -12.57 -11.65 -12.56
C ALA A 75 -11.33 -11.34 -11.67
N THR A 76 -11.53 -10.98 -10.42
CA THR A 76 -10.42 -10.77 -9.47
C THR A 76 -9.74 -12.08 -9.12
N LEU A 77 -10.51 -13.16 -8.90
CA LEU A 77 -9.94 -14.49 -8.66
C LEU A 77 -9.11 -14.99 -9.84
N ASP A 78 -9.59 -14.83 -11.08
CA ASP A 78 -8.85 -15.20 -12.31
C ASP A 78 -7.49 -14.47 -12.39
N VAL A 79 -7.46 -13.19 -11.99
CA VAL A 79 -6.21 -12.41 -11.95
C VAL A 79 -5.28 -12.92 -10.87
N VAL A 80 -5.78 -13.23 -9.67
CA VAL A 80 -4.98 -13.82 -8.58
C VAL A 80 -4.38 -15.16 -9.00
N GLU A 81 -5.16 -16.03 -9.64
CA GLU A 81 -4.65 -17.31 -10.20
C GLU A 81 -3.56 -17.08 -11.26
N ASN A 82 -3.69 -16.04 -12.08
CA ASN A 82 -2.66 -15.70 -13.04
C ASN A 82 -1.36 -15.22 -12.37
N LEU A 83 -1.48 -14.41 -11.31
CA LEU A 83 -0.32 -13.97 -10.52
C LEU A 83 0.37 -15.16 -9.83
N ASP A 84 -0.38 -16.13 -9.33
CA ASP A 84 0.18 -17.38 -8.78
C ASP A 84 0.98 -18.16 -9.83
N LYS A 85 0.49 -18.25 -11.09
CA LYS A 85 1.24 -18.85 -12.19
C LYS A 85 2.53 -18.11 -12.49
N VAL A 86 2.52 -16.77 -12.44
CA VAL A 86 3.74 -15.95 -12.62
C VAL A 86 4.73 -16.20 -11.49
N LEU A 87 4.28 -16.25 -10.23
CA LEU A 87 5.13 -16.60 -9.09
C LEU A 87 5.67 -18.02 -9.19
N ASN A 88 4.86 -18.99 -9.62
CA ASN A 88 5.32 -20.36 -9.84
C ASN A 88 6.40 -20.44 -10.93
N HIS A 89 6.23 -19.72 -12.04
CA HIS A 89 7.28 -19.59 -13.06
C HIS A 89 8.56 -19.02 -12.46
N PHE A 90 8.46 -17.89 -11.79
CA PHE A 90 9.61 -17.25 -11.12
C PHE A 90 10.34 -18.20 -10.16
N PHE A 91 9.63 -18.88 -9.27
CA PHE A 91 10.26 -19.81 -8.31
C PHE A 91 10.82 -21.06 -8.97
N THR A 92 10.24 -21.50 -10.09
CA THR A 92 10.78 -22.62 -10.88
C THR A 92 12.15 -22.26 -11.46
N GLU A 93 12.27 -21.08 -12.05
CA GLU A 93 13.53 -20.59 -12.59
C GLU A 93 14.55 -20.26 -11.47
N ALA A 94 14.10 -19.63 -10.40
CA ALA A 94 14.96 -19.26 -9.27
C ALA A 94 15.62 -20.50 -8.62
N ARG A 95 14.89 -21.62 -8.50
CA ARG A 95 15.42 -22.88 -7.95
C ARG A 95 16.56 -23.49 -8.77
N GLN A 96 16.75 -23.08 -10.04
CA GLN A 96 17.85 -23.52 -10.87
C GLN A 96 19.15 -22.72 -10.63
N LEU A 97 19.08 -21.66 -9.82
CA LEU A 97 20.23 -20.80 -9.55
C LEU A 97 21.07 -21.36 -8.40
N ASP A 98 22.38 -21.38 -8.54
CA ASP A 98 23.34 -21.81 -7.50
C ASP A 98 23.25 -21.00 -6.20
N ILE A 99 22.60 -19.84 -6.27
CA ILE A 99 22.40 -18.92 -5.12
C ILE A 99 21.04 -19.07 -4.47
N PHE A 100 20.17 -19.96 -4.95
CA PHE A 100 18.79 -20.08 -4.46
C PHE A 100 18.69 -20.19 -2.92
N ASP A 101 19.56 -21.03 -2.34
CA ASP A 101 19.59 -21.22 -0.88
C ASP A 101 20.15 -20.02 -0.10
N LYS A 102 20.59 -18.98 -0.79
CA LYS A 102 21.10 -17.74 -0.19
C LYS A 102 20.12 -16.56 -0.33
N ILE A 103 18.97 -16.78 -0.95
CA ILE A 103 17.99 -15.73 -1.22
C ILE A 103 16.87 -15.78 -0.18
N ASP A 104 16.58 -14.63 0.42
CA ASP A 104 15.37 -14.43 1.19
C ASP A 104 14.29 -13.82 0.29
N PHE A 105 13.13 -14.46 0.25
CA PHE A 105 11.98 -14.05 -0.54
C PHE A 105 10.92 -13.46 0.38
N ILE A 106 10.31 -12.36 -0.04
CA ILE A 106 9.19 -11.73 0.64
C ILE A 106 8.12 -11.42 -0.40
N VAL A 107 6.91 -11.93 -0.18
CA VAL A 107 5.72 -11.65 -1.00
C VAL A 107 4.73 -10.95 -0.09
N LEU A 108 4.30 -9.76 -0.48
CA LEU A 108 3.38 -8.96 0.32
C LEU A 108 2.47 -8.11 -0.58
N SER A 109 1.35 -7.65 -0.01
CA SER A 109 0.58 -6.53 -0.56
C SER A 109 0.72 -5.31 0.34
N ASP A 110 0.39 -4.14 -0.19
CA ASP A 110 0.43 -2.86 0.53
C ASP A 110 -0.85 -2.61 1.33
N HIS A 111 -1.99 -3.13 0.89
CA HIS A 111 -3.30 -3.03 1.54
C HIS A 111 -4.23 -4.15 1.09
N GLY A 112 -5.40 -4.22 1.74
CA GLY A 112 -6.54 -5.00 1.30
C GLY A 112 -7.49 -4.18 0.42
N MET A 113 -8.73 -4.64 0.25
CA MET A 113 -9.74 -4.02 -0.62
C MET A 113 -11.13 -4.28 -0.05
N ALA A 114 -12.00 -3.28 -0.04
CA ALA A 114 -13.39 -3.43 0.40
C ALA A 114 -14.38 -2.94 -0.64
N THR A 115 -15.43 -3.71 -0.84
CA THR A 115 -16.58 -3.31 -1.66
C THR A 115 -17.35 -2.18 -1.00
N TYR A 116 -17.80 -1.19 -1.78
CA TYR A 116 -18.72 -0.16 -1.34
C TYR A 116 -20.01 -0.20 -2.17
N TYR A 117 -21.08 0.34 -1.57
CA TYR A 117 -22.44 0.15 -2.05
C TYR A 117 -23.11 1.49 -2.37
N PRO A 118 -23.93 1.58 -3.44
CA PRO A 118 -24.61 2.81 -3.83
C PRO A 118 -25.47 3.44 -2.71
N GLU A 119 -26.10 2.61 -1.89
CA GLU A 119 -26.97 3.05 -0.77
C GLU A 119 -26.18 3.63 0.41
N LYS A 120 -24.88 3.40 0.48
CA LYS A 120 -23.99 3.98 1.49
C LYS A 120 -23.13 5.14 0.94
N TYR A 121 -23.39 5.54 -0.30
CA TYR A 121 -22.66 6.65 -0.91
C TYR A 121 -22.99 7.97 -0.21
N VAL A 122 -21.98 8.77 0.06
CA VAL A 122 -22.08 10.09 0.69
C VAL A 122 -21.48 11.14 -0.24
N ASN A 123 -22.32 12.04 -0.74
CA ASN A 123 -21.86 13.23 -1.45
C ASN A 123 -21.77 14.41 -0.46
N LEU A 124 -20.58 14.87 -0.17
CA LEU A 124 -20.37 15.99 0.75
C LEU A 124 -20.98 17.30 0.25
N ASN A 125 -21.22 17.43 -1.06
CA ASN A 125 -21.88 18.61 -1.64
C ASN A 125 -23.35 18.76 -1.19
N ASP A 126 -23.97 17.69 -0.68
CA ASP A 126 -25.33 17.73 -0.13
C ASP A 126 -25.36 18.36 1.28
N TYR A 127 -24.23 18.49 1.93
CA TYR A 127 -24.07 18.97 3.30
C TYR A 127 -23.27 20.26 3.42
N LEU A 128 -22.31 20.47 2.52
CA LEU A 128 -21.29 21.52 2.65
C LEU A 128 -21.13 22.30 1.34
N PRO A 129 -21.06 23.66 1.40
CA PRO A 129 -20.77 24.45 0.22
C PRO A 129 -19.29 24.29 -0.18
N ARG A 130 -19.05 23.85 -1.42
CA ARG A 130 -17.69 23.61 -1.95
C ARG A 130 -16.77 24.82 -1.85
N ASP A 131 -17.31 26.03 -2.02
CA ASP A 131 -16.57 27.29 -1.97
C ASP A 131 -16.03 27.66 -0.58
N SER A 132 -16.44 26.93 0.46
CA SER A 132 -15.92 27.09 1.83
C SER A 132 -14.60 26.33 2.06
N PHE A 133 -14.07 25.65 1.04
CA PHE A 133 -12.85 24.85 1.11
C PHE A 133 -11.81 25.35 0.12
N ASP A 134 -10.59 25.55 0.60
CA ASP A 134 -9.44 25.92 -0.23
C ASP A 134 -8.99 24.73 -1.08
N CYS A 135 -9.06 23.51 -0.53
CA CYS A 135 -8.72 22.28 -1.20
C CYS A 135 -9.56 21.11 -0.65
N VAL A 136 -9.82 20.13 -1.53
CA VAL A 136 -10.43 18.85 -1.18
C VAL A 136 -9.71 17.76 -1.95
N PHE A 137 -9.30 16.71 -1.26
CA PHE A 137 -8.86 15.45 -1.88
C PHE A 137 -9.91 14.40 -1.60
N ASP A 138 -10.69 14.08 -2.64
CA ASP A 138 -11.69 13.02 -2.60
C ASP A 138 -11.02 11.65 -2.45
N GLY A 139 -11.77 10.70 -1.92
CA GLY A 139 -11.35 9.32 -1.75
C GLY A 139 -11.54 8.80 -0.34
N VAL A 140 -10.84 7.76 -0.01
CA VAL A 140 -10.90 7.10 1.29
C VAL A 140 -9.49 7.09 1.90
N PRO A 141 -9.23 7.87 2.96
CA PRO A 141 -10.09 8.92 3.54
C PRO A 141 -10.19 10.17 2.65
N THR A 142 -11.25 10.97 2.85
CA THR A 142 -11.37 12.29 2.21
C THR A 142 -10.69 13.36 3.08
N LEU A 143 -9.84 14.18 2.46
CA LEU A 143 -9.09 15.25 3.15
C LEU A 143 -9.68 16.60 2.80
N LEU A 144 -10.11 17.34 3.82
CA LEU A 144 -10.75 18.64 3.66
C LEU A 144 -9.90 19.76 4.25
N TYR A 145 -9.66 20.78 3.46
CA TYR A 145 -8.96 22.02 3.87
C TYR A 145 -9.97 23.18 3.87
N PRO A 146 -10.78 23.33 4.92
CA PRO A 146 -11.75 24.42 5.00
C PRO A 146 -11.06 25.76 5.17
N LYS A 147 -11.73 26.85 4.73
CA LYS A 147 -11.34 28.19 5.14
C LYS A 147 -11.37 28.30 6.67
N LYS A 148 -10.42 29.03 7.26
CA LYS A 148 -10.21 29.07 8.73
C LYS A 148 -11.47 29.32 9.54
N THR A 149 -12.37 30.18 9.06
CA THR A 149 -13.64 30.53 9.74
C THR A 149 -14.70 29.45 9.60
N TYR A 150 -14.47 28.40 8.78
CA TYR A 150 -15.46 27.37 8.46
C TYR A 150 -15.14 25.99 9.06
N VAL A 151 -13.96 25.80 9.65
CA VAL A 151 -13.52 24.51 10.21
C VAL A 151 -14.52 23.94 11.21
N ASP A 152 -14.89 24.71 12.23
CA ASP A 152 -15.80 24.24 13.28
C ASP A 152 -17.22 24.02 12.77
N THR A 153 -17.67 24.83 11.83
CA THR A 153 -18.98 24.67 11.18
C THR A 153 -19.04 23.39 10.37
N ALA A 154 -18.03 23.16 9.51
CA ALA A 154 -17.95 21.93 8.70
C ALA A 154 -17.86 20.69 9.60
N TYR A 155 -17.04 20.73 10.64
CA TYR A 155 -16.92 19.64 11.61
C TYR A 155 -18.26 19.30 12.26
N ALA A 156 -18.99 20.30 12.78
CA ALA A 156 -20.28 20.10 13.43
C ALA A 156 -21.37 19.55 12.48
N ILE A 157 -21.31 19.90 11.20
CA ILE A 157 -22.20 19.35 10.18
C ILE A 157 -21.83 17.88 9.91
N LEU A 158 -20.55 17.60 9.64
CA LEU A 158 -20.07 16.27 9.26
C LEU A 158 -20.26 15.23 10.36
N GLN A 159 -20.18 15.63 11.63
CA GLN A 159 -20.47 14.72 12.75
C GLN A 159 -21.90 14.12 12.73
N LYS A 160 -22.83 14.72 11.99
CA LYS A 160 -24.20 14.26 11.86
C LYS A 160 -24.46 13.43 10.59
N VAL A 161 -23.47 13.35 9.71
CA VAL A 161 -23.59 12.58 8.47
C VAL A 161 -23.39 11.09 8.77
N PRO A 162 -24.30 10.22 8.33
CA PRO A 162 -24.21 8.80 8.59
C PRO A 162 -23.04 8.15 7.82
N ASN A 163 -22.60 7.01 8.33
CA ASN A 163 -21.57 6.15 7.70
C ASN A 163 -20.18 6.79 7.51
N ILE A 164 -19.91 7.90 8.20
CA ILE A 164 -18.58 8.51 8.24
C ILE A 164 -18.19 8.82 9.68
N THR A 165 -16.91 8.91 9.90
CA THR A 165 -16.29 9.53 11.09
C THR A 165 -15.47 10.71 10.63
N VAL A 166 -15.59 11.85 11.31
CA VAL A 166 -14.78 13.02 11.02
C VAL A 166 -13.92 13.37 12.22
N TRP A 167 -12.67 13.70 11.96
CA TRP A 167 -11.73 14.20 12.97
C TRP A 167 -11.19 15.56 12.55
N LYS A 168 -11.01 16.42 13.54
CA LYS A 168 -10.04 17.49 13.40
C LYS A 168 -8.63 16.90 13.43
N LYS A 169 -7.69 17.54 12.76
CA LYS A 169 -6.30 17.10 12.67
C LYS A 169 -5.68 16.66 14.01
N ASN A 170 -5.95 17.40 15.08
CA ASN A 170 -5.44 17.14 16.42
C ASN A 170 -6.27 16.14 17.24
N GLU A 171 -7.38 15.66 16.69
CA GLU A 171 -8.29 14.67 17.31
C GLU A 171 -8.19 13.30 16.67
N ILE A 172 -7.34 13.14 15.64
CA ILE A 172 -7.12 11.85 15.00
C ILE A 172 -6.57 10.87 16.02
N PRO A 173 -7.18 9.66 16.15
CA PRO A 173 -6.73 8.66 17.12
C PRO A 173 -5.24 8.30 16.96
N GLU A 174 -4.51 8.22 18.05
CA GLU A 174 -3.07 7.94 18.07
C GLU A 174 -2.71 6.61 17.40
N LYS A 175 -3.63 5.62 17.41
CA LYS A 175 -3.45 4.32 16.77
C LYS A 175 -3.10 4.42 15.27
N PHE A 176 -3.52 5.49 14.58
CA PHE A 176 -3.24 5.69 13.16
C PHE A 176 -1.85 6.26 12.87
N VAL A 177 -1.13 6.73 13.90
CA VAL A 177 0.18 7.40 13.74
C VAL A 177 0.13 8.50 12.66
N TYR A 178 -1.00 9.22 12.58
CA TYR A 178 -1.33 10.19 11.55
C TYR A 178 -1.81 11.51 12.21
N GLY A 179 -1.69 12.65 11.50
CA GLY A 179 -2.20 13.94 11.98
C GLY A 179 -1.10 14.93 12.38
N LYS A 180 0.09 14.49 12.76
CA LYS A 180 1.16 15.38 13.26
C LYS A 180 1.84 16.22 12.17
N ASN A 181 1.84 15.76 10.92
CA ASN A 181 2.50 16.46 9.81
C ASN A 181 1.73 17.76 9.47
N PRO A 182 2.40 18.90 9.23
CA PRO A 182 1.74 20.14 8.87
C PRO A 182 0.91 20.10 7.57
N ARG A 183 1.19 19.13 6.68
CA ARG A 183 0.46 18.92 5.43
C ARG A 183 -0.86 18.17 5.61
N VAL A 184 -1.14 17.60 6.78
CA VAL A 184 -2.43 16.95 7.02
C VAL A 184 -3.53 18.00 7.05
N SER A 185 -4.66 17.71 6.41
CA SER A 185 -5.83 18.58 6.34
C SER A 185 -6.42 18.91 7.73
N ASP A 186 -7.10 20.04 7.85
CA ASP A 186 -7.74 20.43 9.12
C ASP A 186 -8.86 19.48 9.53
N LEU A 187 -9.55 18.86 8.54
CA LEU A 187 -10.54 17.82 8.75
C LEU A 187 -10.23 16.58 7.91
N VAL A 188 -10.30 15.43 8.53
CA VAL A 188 -10.17 14.10 7.89
C VAL A 188 -11.50 13.37 8.03
N VAL A 189 -12.09 13.00 6.90
CA VAL A 189 -13.33 12.22 6.83
C VAL A 189 -12.96 10.78 6.52
N SER A 190 -13.21 9.89 7.46
CA SER A 190 -12.99 8.45 7.32
C SER A 190 -14.34 7.75 7.10
N PRO A 191 -14.61 7.24 5.91
CA PRO A 191 -15.80 6.44 5.65
C PRO A 191 -15.78 5.13 6.44
N HIS A 192 -16.95 4.66 6.86
CA HIS A 192 -17.10 3.29 7.36
C HIS A 192 -17.03 2.28 6.21
N ILE A 193 -16.63 1.06 6.47
CA ILE A 193 -16.58 -0.01 5.46
C ILE A 193 -17.88 -0.08 4.65
N GLY A 194 -17.72 -0.16 3.35
CA GLY A 194 -18.84 -0.19 2.41
C GLY A 194 -19.36 1.19 2.01
N THR A 195 -18.80 2.27 2.54
CA THR A 195 -19.19 3.65 2.23
C THR A 195 -18.13 4.29 1.32
N TYR A 196 -18.58 5.01 0.30
CA TYR A 196 -17.72 5.85 -0.52
C TYR A 196 -18.11 7.31 -0.38
N VAL A 197 -17.13 8.20 -0.26
CA VAL A 197 -17.32 9.64 -0.04
C VAL A 197 -16.72 10.41 -1.20
N GLU A 198 -17.49 11.34 -1.74
CA GLU A 198 -17.04 12.29 -2.76
C GLU A 198 -17.53 13.69 -2.44
N PHE A 199 -16.87 14.71 -3.01
CA PHE A 199 -17.34 16.09 -2.97
C PHE A 199 -17.57 16.60 -4.39
N ARG A 200 -18.64 16.18 -5.03
CA ARG A 200 -18.98 16.48 -6.43
C ARG A 200 -20.33 17.16 -6.61
N GLU A 201 -20.43 18.00 -7.62
CA GLU A 201 -21.71 18.64 -8.00
C GLU A 201 -22.78 17.61 -8.40
N LYS A 202 -22.36 16.54 -9.08
CA LYS A 202 -23.26 15.46 -9.49
C LYS A 202 -22.87 14.17 -8.76
N SER A 203 -23.82 13.64 -8.01
CA SER A 203 -23.71 12.35 -7.35
C SER A 203 -23.50 11.22 -8.37
N SER A 204 -22.63 10.28 -8.06
CA SER A 204 -22.36 9.11 -8.91
C SER A 204 -22.28 7.83 -8.05
N PRO A 205 -23.37 7.45 -7.37
CA PRO A 205 -23.37 6.22 -6.58
C PRO A 205 -23.21 5.02 -7.51
N ARG A 206 -22.31 4.12 -7.13
CA ARG A 206 -22.00 2.90 -7.90
C ARG A 206 -21.60 1.76 -6.97
N TYR A 207 -21.70 0.55 -7.47
CA TYR A 207 -21.12 -0.64 -6.86
C TYR A 207 -19.70 -0.83 -7.40
N ALA A 208 -18.73 -0.77 -6.52
CA ALA A 208 -17.32 -0.95 -6.86
C ALA A 208 -16.53 -1.22 -5.56
N ALA A 209 -15.21 -1.16 -5.60
CA ALA A 209 -14.40 -1.34 -4.40
C ALA A 209 -13.28 -0.30 -4.28
N THR A 210 -12.79 -0.12 -3.08
CA THR A 210 -11.68 0.77 -2.79
C THR A 210 -10.97 0.34 -1.49
N HIS A 211 -9.86 0.97 -1.20
CA HIS A 211 -9.07 0.81 0.03
C HIS A 211 -8.87 2.16 0.72
N GLY A 212 -8.15 2.17 1.86
CA GLY A 212 -7.88 3.39 2.63
C GLY A 212 -8.87 3.62 3.79
N TYR A 213 -9.71 2.64 4.10
CA TYR A 213 -10.52 2.62 5.32
C TYR A 213 -9.66 2.48 6.59
N ASP A 214 -10.27 2.36 7.75
CA ASP A 214 -9.56 2.05 8.99
C ASP A 214 -8.70 0.79 8.79
N ASN A 215 -7.38 0.95 8.89
CA ASN A 215 -6.41 -0.12 8.67
C ASN A 215 -6.44 -1.23 9.72
N PHE A 216 -7.29 -1.10 10.75
CA PHE A 216 -7.55 -2.16 11.74
C PHE A 216 -8.80 -2.99 11.38
N THR A 217 -9.39 -2.79 10.21
CA THR A 217 -10.47 -3.64 9.72
C THR A 217 -9.93 -4.80 8.90
N PRO A 218 -10.52 -6.01 9.00
CA PRO A 218 -10.03 -7.19 8.27
C PRO A 218 -9.92 -7.00 6.77
N GLU A 219 -10.81 -6.20 6.17
CA GLU A 219 -10.83 -5.94 4.72
C GLU A 219 -9.60 -5.14 4.25
N MET A 220 -8.93 -4.44 5.16
CA MET A 220 -7.71 -3.67 4.86
C MET A 220 -6.42 -4.45 5.15
N GLU A 221 -6.52 -5.65 5.69
CA GLU A 221 -5.35 -6.48 5.95
C GLU A 221 -4.65 -6.87 4.64
N ALA A 222 -3.33 -6.85 4.70
CA ALA A 222 -2.45 -7.21 3.60
C ALA A 222 -1.88 -8.62 3.79
N ILE A 223 -1.53 -9.28 2.69
CA ILE A 223 -0.82 -10.56 2.76
C ILE A 223 0.67 -10.33 3.09
N PHE A 224 1.26 -11.29 3.80
CA PHE A 224 2.69 -11.36 4.04
C PHE A 224 3.17 -12.80 4.07
N TYR A 225 4.10 -13.14 3.19
CA TYR A 225 4.81 -14.41 3.17
C TYR A 225 6.31 -14.16 3.08
N ALA A 226 7.08 -14.90 3.85
CA ALA A 226 8.53 -14.83 3.80
C ALA A 226 9.15 -16.23 3.84
N ALA A 227 10.18 -16.46 3.05
CA ALA A 227 10.91 -17.70 3.00
C ALA A 227 12.37 -17.47 2.65
N GLY A 228 13.26 -18.28 3.18
CA GLY A 228 14.68 -18.22 2.89
C GLY A 228 15.56 -18.60 4.07
N PRO A 229 16.88 -18.45 3.94
CA PRO A 229 17.83 -18.85 4.97
C PRO A 229 17.68 -18.10 6.29
N SER A 230 17.23 -16.84 6.26
CA SER A 230 17.12 -15.99 7.45
C SER A 230 15.84 -16.23 8.24
N PHE A 231 14.76 -16.70 7.58
CA PHE A 231 13.45 -16.85 8.19
C PHE A 231 13.26 -18.19 8.89
N LYS A 232 12.48 -18.19 9.98
CA LYS A 232 11.99 -19.42 10.62
C LYS A 232 11.08 -20.19 9.66
N ARG A 233 11.19 -21.50 9.66
CA ARG A 233 10.31 -22.38 8.87
C ARG A 233 9.00 -22.62 9.62
N HIS A 234 7.89 -22.66 8.91
CA HIS A 234 6.56 -22.96 9.45
C HIS A 234 6.18 -22.08 10.65
N ALA A 235 6.66 -20.82 10.66
CA ALA A 235 6.27 -19.86 11.67
C ALA A 235 5.04 -19.09 11.20
N GLU A 236 4.04 -19.01 12.09
CA GLU A 236 2.94 -18.09 11.97
C GLU A 236 3.18 -16.94 12.95
N VAL A 237 3.04 -15.73 12.49
CA VAL A 237 3.17 -14.54 13.33
C VAL A 237 1.83 -13.80 13.37
N PRO A 238 1.51 -13.16 14.50
CA PRO A 238 0.35 -12.30 14.59
C PRO A 238 0.43 -11.19 13.52
N GLN A 239 -0.70 -10.54 13.24
CA GLN A 239 -0.77 -9.36 12.38
C GLN A 239 0.36 -8.37 12.72
N MET A 240 1.06 -7.95 11.69
CA MET A 240 2.23 -7.08 11.81
C MET A 240 1.96 -5.75 11.10
N ALA A 241 2.25 -4.64 11.77
CA ALA A 241 2.14 -3.32 11.16
C ALA A 241 3.17 -3.16 10.02
N ASN A 242 2.76 -2.58 8.90
CA ASN A 242 3.58 -2.38 7.70
C ASN A 242 4.90 -1.61 7.99
N VAL A 243 4.91 -0.70 8.95
CA VAL A 243 6.12 0.04 9.37
C VAL A 243 7.28 -0.88 9.79
N ASN A 244 7.02 -2.14 10.15
CA ASN A 244 8.04 -3.11 10.52
C ASN A 244 8.83 -3.65 9.32
N LEU A 245 8.32 -3.54 8.10
CA LEU A 245 9.01 -3.99 6.89
C LEU A 245 10.36 -3.30 6.70
N TYR A 246 10.44 -2.01 7.01
CA TYR A 246 11.70 -1.26 6.93
C TYR A 246 12.78 -1.85 7.83
N LEU A 247 12.45 -2.13 9.10
CA LEU A 247 13.38 -2.76 10.03
C LEU A 247 13.78 -4.18 9.59
N MET A 248 12.83 -4.94 9.05
CA MET A 248 13.08 -6.29 8.56
C MET A 248 14.07 -6.26 7.38
N ILE A 249 13.86 -5.39 6.41
CA ILE A 249 14.77 -5.23 5.25
C ILE A 249 16.15 -4.73 5.71
N ALA A 250 16.21 -3.75 6.60
CA ALA A 250 17.47 -3.25 7.15
C ALA A 250 18.26 -4.37 7.83
N ARG A 251 17.59 -5.24 8.59
CA ARG A 251 18.21 -6.41 9.23
C ARG A 251 18.73 -7.41 8.21
N LEU A 252 17.95 -7.77 7.20
CA LEU A 252 18.36 -8.69 6.12
C LEU A 252 19.61 -8.19 5.40
N LEU A 253 19.68 -6.89 5.18
CA LEU A 253 20.83 -6.24 4.52
C LEU A 253 21.99 -5.92 5.46
N ASN A 254 21.84 -6.20 6.76
CA ASN A 254 22.82 -5.85 7.80
C ASN A 254 23.23 -4.37 7.76
N ILE A 255 22.25 -3.47 7.59
CA ILE A 255 22.43 -2.02 7.62
C ILE A 255 21.77 -1.41 8.84
N GLN A 256 22.37 -0.31 9.35
CA GLN A 256 21.78 0.45 10.46
C GLN A 256 20.53 1.18 9.96
N PRO A 257 19.33 0.92 10.52
CA PRO A 257 18.12 1.64 10.13
C PRO A 257 18.18 3.10 10.63
N ALA A 258 17.60 4.01 9.84
CA ALA A 258 17.31 5.35 10.33
C ALA A 258 16.22 5.32 11.41
N PRO A 259 16.08 6.38 12.23
CA PRO A 259 14.95 6.49 13.17
C PRO A 259 13.61 6.26 12.46
N ASN A 260 12.78 5.37 13.02
CA ASN A 260 11.52 4.94 12.42
C ASN A 260 10.54 4.47 13.51
N ASP A 261 9.29 4.18 13.12
CA ASP A 261 8.21 3.78 14.02
C ASP A 261 8.03 2.24 14.11
N GLY A 262 8.95 1.45 13.55
CA GLY A 262 8.90 -0.01 13.60
C GLY A 262 9.30 -0.58 14.96
N ASP A 263 8.77 -1.77 15.28
CA ASP A 263 9.08 -2.54 16.48
C ASP A 263 10.03 -3.69 16.17
N SER A 264 11.26 -3.58 16.67
CA SER A 264 12.30 -4.61 16.50
C SER A 264 11.95 -5.95 17.17
N ALA A 265 11.15 -5.95 18.24
CA ALA A 265 10.74 -7.17 18.92
C ALA A 265 9.75 -7.99 18.06
N VAL A 266 8.87 -7.32 17.32
CA VAL A 266 7.98 -7.96 16.35
C VAL A 266 8.80 -8.57 15.20
N VAL A 267 9.73 -7.81 14.64
CA VAL A 267 10.61 -8.27 13.53
C VAL A 267 11.45 -9.48 13.97
N GLN A 268 11.96 -9.49 15.20
CA GLN A 268 12.76 -10.61 15.74
C GLN A 268 12.04 -11.95 15.70
N GLN A 269 10.72 -11.97 15.81
CA GLN A 269 9.94 -13.22 15.83
C GLN A 269 9.99 -13.98 14.51
N LEU A 270 10.26 -13.29 13.38
CA LEU A 270 10.33 -13.87 12.03
C LEU A 270 11.65 -14.62 11.77
N PHE A 271 12.72 -14.23 12.44
CA PHE A 271 14.07 -14.68 12.14
C PHE A 271 14.52 -15.86 13.02
N LYS A 272 15.44 -16.67 12.48
CA LYS A 272 16.12 -17.76 13.19
C LYS A 272 16.95 -17.25 14.36
#